data_38d52f935a334faa49a6873fbc7f35d2
#
_entry.id   38d52f935a334faa49a6873fbc7f35d2
#
_cell.length_a   1.000
_cell.length_b   1.000
_cell.length_c   1.000
_cell.angle_alpha   90.00
_cell.angle_beta   90.00
_cell.angle_gamma   90.00
#
_symmetry.space_group_name_H-M   'P 1'
#
loop_
_entity.id
_entity.type
_entity.pdbx_description
1 polymer ?
#
loop_
_entity_poly.entity_id
_entity_poly.type
_entity_poly.pdbx_seq_one_letter_code
_entity_poly.pdbx_strand_id
1 'polypeptide(L)'
;MSRLDTFIQRMQAQRACIDEVARQSVGMDGLILELGLGNGRTYDHLRQRFAGRPIYVFDREVAAHPDCVPPPEMLRLGDFRQTVPAFRELHRGSALFVNADVGSADRSASVRLANDLAPALREILAPRAWLACDQPIDCAGLEHLAMPGGDFGDSYHFYRRMG
;
A
#
# COMPACT_ATOMS: atom_id res chain seq x y z
N MET A 1 4.84 21.17 15.05
CA MET A 1 5.32 19.77 14.84
C MET A 1 6.54 19.84 13.92
N SER A 2 7.64 19.21 14.31
CA SER A 2 8.86 19.20 13.49
C SER A 2 8.71 18.24 12.28
N ARG A 3 9.60 18.39 11.29
CA ARG A 3 9.64 17.43 10.15
C ARG A 3 9.94 16.00 10.62
N LEU A 4 10.71 15.86 11.70
CA LEU A 4 11.00 14.57 12.31
C LEU A 4 9.74 13.98 12.95
N ASP A 5 8.97 14.78 13.69
CA ASP A 5 7.71 14.32 14.29
C ASP A 5 6.71 13.86 13.22
N THR A 6 6.58 14.63 12.14
CA THR A 6 5.72 14.26 11.00
C THR A 6 6.16 12.95 10.36
N PHE A 7 7.47 12.74 10.20
CA PHE A 7 8.01 11.49 9.65
C PHE A 7 7.73 10.31 10.59
N ILE A 8 7.96 10.46 11.89
CA ILE A 8 7.69 9.41 12.89
C ILE A 8 6.20 9.06 12.91
N GLN A 9 5.33 10.07 12.92
CA GLN A 9 3.88 9.89 12.90
C GLN A 9 3.42 9.10 11.67
N ARG A 10 3.92 9.44 10.48
CA ARG A 10 3.62 8.71 9.23
C ARG A 10 4.08 7.25 9.30
N MET A 11 5.28 6.99 9.80
CA MET A 11 5.80 5.63 9.95
C MET A 11 5.00 4.80 10.95
N GLN A 12 4.55 5.43 12.05
CA GLN A 12 3.68 4.78 13.03
C GLN A 12 2.31 4.45 12.45
N ALA A 13 1.71 5.37 11.69
CA ALA A 13 0.44 5.17 11.01
C ALA A 13 0.51 4.00 10.00
N GLN A 14 1.53 3.99 9.16
CA GLN A 14 1.77 2.95 8.17
C GLN A 14 1.92 1.57 8.85
N ARG A 15 2.75 1.49 9.89
CA ARG A 15 2.93 0.26 10.66
C ARG A 15 1.62 -0.20 11.30
N ALA A 16 0.83 0.70 11.86
CA ALA A 16 -0.44 0.37 12.49
C ALA A 16 -1.44 -0.25 11.49
N CYS A 17 -1.52 0.29 10.26
CA CYS A 17 -2.33 -0.30 9.19
C CYS A 17 -1.88 -1.72 8.84
N ILE A 18 -0.58 -1.93 8.64
CA ILE A 18 -0.01 -3.24 8.30
C ILE A 18 -0.30 -4.26 9.40
N ASP A 19 -0.04 -3.89 10.65
CA ASP A 19 -0.24 -4.78 11.81
C ASP A 19 -1.72 -5.13 12.00
N GLU A 20 -2.63 -4.18 11.80
CA GLU A 20 -4.07 -4.40 11.90
C GLU A 20 -4.57 -5.35 10.81
N VAL A 21 -4.15 -5.16 9.54
CA VAL A 21 -4.50 -6.08 8.47
C VAL A 21 -3.95 -7.48 8.75
N ALA A 22 -2.70 -7.59 9.17
CA ALA A 22 -2.11 -8.90 9.52
C ALA A 22 -2.92 -9.61 10.61
N ARG A 23 -3.37 -8.87 11.62
CA ARG A 23 -4.20 -9.40 12.71
C ARG A 23 -5.58 -9.87 12.22
N GLN A 24 -6.24 -9.06 11.38
CA GLN A 24 -7.60 -9.36 10.90
C GLN A 24 -7.63 -10.44 9.81
N SER A 25 -6.54 -10.65 9.09
CA SER A 25 -6.48 -11.54 7.92
C SER A 25 -5.96 -12.95 8.23
N VAL A 26 -5.88 -13.31 9.50
CA VAL A 26 -5.48 -14.69 9.90
C VAL A 26 -6.43 -15.71 9.27
N GLY A 27 -5.87 -16.68 8.53
CA GLY A 27 -6.64 -17.71 7.83
C GLY A 27 -7.29 -17.27 6.50
N MET A 28 -7.11 -16.03 6.09
CA MET A 28 -7.54 -15.55 4.76
C MET A 28 -6.43 -15.74 3.73
N ASP A 29 -6.81 -16.02 2.49
CA ASP A 29 -5.88 -16.07 1.36
C ASP A 29 -5.80 -14.72 0.63
N GLY A 30 -4.76 -14.54 -0.16
CA GLY A 30 -4.58 -13.38 -1.02
C GLY A 30 -3.15 -12.87 -1.05
N LEU A 31 -2.82 -12.15 -2.10
CA LEU A 31 -1.52 -11.53 -2.28
C LEU A 31 -1.48 -10.12 -1.68
N ILE A 32 -0.29 -9.60 -1.50
CA ILE A 32 -0.02 -8.26 -0.96
C ILE A 32 0.62 -7.42 -2.06
N LEU A 33 0.25 -6.15 -2.14
CA LEU A 33 0.90 -5.17 -2.99
C LEU A 33 1.58 -4.09 -2.14
N GLU A 34 2.79 -3.75 -2.51
CA GLU A 34 3.54 -2.61 -2.02
C GLU A 34 3.82 -1.65 -3.17
N LEU A 35 3.23 -0.46 -3.16
CA LEU A 35 3.53 0.61 -4.10
C LEU A 35 4.48 1.61 -3.45
N GLY A 36 5.67 1.76 -4.03
CA GLY A 36 6.73 2.57 -3.46
C GLY A 36 7.63 1.77 -2.53
N LEU A 37 8.69 1.19 -3.07
CA LEU A 37 9.67 0.40 -2.30
C LEU A 37 10.56 1.31 -1.43
N GLY A 38 10.98 2.46 -1.98
CA GLY A 38 11.92 3.35 -1.31
C GLY A 38 13.15 2.59 -0.82
N ASN A 39 13.51 2.73 0.45
CA ASN A 39 14.65 1.99 1.03
C ASN A 39 14.29 0.57 1.54
N GLY A 40 13.05 0.12 1.36
CA GLY A 40 12.59 -1.24 1.65
C GLY A 40 12.15 -1.51 3.08
N ARG A 41 12.04 -0.50 3.95
CA ARG A 41 11.64 -0.68 5.36
C ARG A 41 10.23 -1.26 5.50
N THR A 42 9.29 -0.74 4.72
CA THR A 42 7.91 -1.20 4.75
C THR A 42 7.79 -2.60 4.16
N TYR A 43 8.50 -2.88 3.04
CA TYR A 43 8.58 -4.21 2.47
C TYR A 43 9.14 -5.24 3.47
N ASP A 44 10.20 -4.88 4.21
CA ASP A 44 10.77 -5.74 5.24
C ASP A 44 9.74 -6.07 6.33
N HIS A 45 8.95 -5.09 6.76
CA HIS A 45 7.89 -5.31 7.73
C HIS A 45 6.75 -6.17 7.17
N LEU A 46 6.33 -5.92 5.91
CA LEU A 46 5.31 -6.70 5.23
C LEU A 46 5.70 -8.19 5.14
N ARG A 47 6.93 -8.51 4.72
CA ARG A 47 7.35 -9.92 4.61
C ARG A 47 7.41 -10.65 5.96
N GLN A 48 7.62 -9.92 7.06
CA GLN A 48 7.59 -10.49 8.41
C GLN A 48 6.14 -10.73 8.87
N ARG A 49 5.24 -9.78 8.61
CA ARG A 49 3.84 -9.87 9.05
C ARG A 49 2.99 -10.79 8.20
N PHE A 50 3.31 -10.93 6.92
CA PHE A 50 2.60 -11.76 5.95
C PHE A 50 3.49 -12.90 5.42
N ALA A 51 4.22 -13.55 6.31
CA ALA A 51 5.13 -14.63 5.95
C ALA A 51 4.43 -15.71 5.11
N GLY A 52 5.09 -16.13 4.01
CA GLY A 52 4.56 -17.13 3.09
C GLY A 52 3.55 -16.62 2.06
N ARG A 53 3.18 -15.33 2.08
CA ARG A 53 2.31 -14.72 1.06
C ARG A 53 3.13 -14.07 -0.05
N PRO A 54 2.66 -14.12 -1.31
CA PRO A 54 3.27 -13.35 -2.39
C PRO A 54 3.13 -11.85 -2.10
N ILE A 55 4.24 -11.10 -2.17
CA ILE A 55 4.26 -9.64 -2.03
C ILE A 55 4.81 -9.07 -3.33
N TYR A 56 3.96 -8.44 -4.12
CA TYR A 56 4.35 -7.74 -5.34
C TYR A 56 4.69 -6.30 -5.04
N VAL A 57 5.84 -5.86 -5.53
CA VAL A 57 6.40 -4.54 -5.24
C VAL A 57 6.50 -3.72 -6.51
N PHE A 58 5.99 -2.50 -6.46
CA PHE A 58 5.94 -1.56 -7.59
C PHE A 58 6.81 -0.36 -7.27
N ASP A 59 7.73 -0.03 -8.16
CA ASP A 59 8.54 1.19 -8.09
C ASP A 59 9.11 1.53 -9.48
N ARG A 60 9.66 2.72 -9.63
CA ARG A 60 10.39 3.10 -10.85
C ARG A 60 11.76 2.46 -10.91
N GLU A 61 12.40 2.30 -9.76
CA GLU A 61 13.75 1.75 -9.61
C GLU A 61 13.89 1.01 -8.28
N VAL A 62 14.93 0.23 -8.15
CA VAL A 62 15.28 -0.44 -6.88
C VAL A 62 16.37 0.37 -6.19
N ALA A 63 15.99 1.12 -5.14
CA ALA A 63 16.89 1.89 -4.28
C ALA A 63 16.87 1.38 -2.81
N ALA A 64 16.42 0.14 -2.61
CA ALA A 64 16.29 -0.45 -1.29
C ALA A 64 17.65 -0.91 -0.73
N HIS A 65 17.71 -1.01 0.59
CA HIS A 65 18.83 -1.70 1.26
C HIS A 65 18.94 -3.14 0.71
N PRO A 66 20.17 -3.68 0.50
CA PRO A 66 20.37 -5.01 -0.09
C PRO A 66 19.55 -6.12 0.57
N ASP A 67 19.39 -6.09 1.89
CA ASP A 67 18.59 -7.06 2.65
C ASP A 67 17.07 -6.93 2.46
N CYS A 68 16.62 -5.84 1.81
CA CYS A 68 15.21 -5.49 1.61
C CYS A 68 14.84 -5.46 0.12
N VAL A 69 15.62 -6.06 -0.76
CA VAL A 69 15.32 -6.17 -2.19
C VAL A 69 14.38 -7.34 -2.42
N PRO A 70 13.20 -7.12 -3.04
CA PRO A 70 12.31 -8.22 -3.40
C PRO A 70 12.92 -9.13 -4.47
N PRO A 71 12.49 -10.41 -4.55
CA PRO A 71 12.85 -11.27 -5.67
C PRO A 71 12.44 -10.64 -7.02
N PRO A 72 13.23 -10.78 -8.08
CA PRO A 72 12.95 -10.14 -9.39
C PRO A 72 11.56 -10.45 -9.94
N GLU A 73 11.05 -11.65 -9.75
CA GLU A 73 9.72 -12.07 -10.19
C GLU A 73 8.57 -11.35 -9.46
N MET A 74 8.84 -10.78 -8.30
CA MET A 74 7.87 -10.00 -7.53
C MET A 74 7.95 -8.49 -7.81
N LEU A 75 8.97 -8.03 -8.56
CA LEU A 75 9.14 -6.63 -8.91
C LEU A 75 8.32 -6.24 -10.15
N ARG A 76 7.72 -5.06 -10.10
CA ARG A 76 7.00 -4.42 -11.21
C ARG A 76 7.57 -3.02 -11.39
N LEU A 77 8.65 -2.92 -12.17
CA LEU A 77 9.36 -1.66 -12.38
C LEU A 77 8.74 -0.85 -13.51
N GLY A 78 8.53 0.43 -13.28
CA GLY A 78 7.99 1.39 -14.23
C GLY A 78 7.06 2.40 -13.57
N ASP A 79 6.39 3.20 -14.41
CA ASP A 79 5.38 4.15 -13.96
C ASP A 79 4.16 3.40 -13.41
N PHE A 80 3.68 3.78 -12.24
CA PHE A 80 2.50 3.18 -11.60
C PHE A 80 1.26 3.22 -12.50
N ARG A 81 1.09 4.29 -13.30
CA ARG A 81 -0.02 4.42 -14.25
C ARG A 81 -0.01 3.37 -15.36
N GLN A 82 1.12 2.71 -15.57
CA GLN A 82 1.28 1.62 -16.54
C GLN A 82 1.28 0.26 -15.84
N THR A 83 2.08 0.12 -14.80
CA THR A 83 2.31 -1.18 -14.13
C THR A 83 1.10 -1.66 -13.33
N VAL A 84 0.38 -0.76 -12.64
CA VAL A 84 -0.79 -1.14 -11.83
C VAL A 84 -1.97 -1.59 -12.70
N PRO A 85 -2.39 -0.86 -13.77
CA PRO A 85 -3.43 -1.35 -14.67
C PRO A 85 -3.06 -2.66 -15.38
N ALA A 86 -1.80 -2.83 -15.79
CA ALA A 86 -1.34 -4.07 -16.39
C ALA A 86 -1.44 -5.26 -15.40
N PHE A 87 -1.06 -5.06 -14.17
CA PHE A 87 -1.19 -6.07 -13.11
C PHE A 87 -2.65 -6.43 -12.82
N ARG A 88 -3.54 -5.45 -12.81
CA ARG A 88 -4.98 -5.65 -12.62
C ARG A 88 -5.57 -6.67 -13.61
N GLU A 89 -5.14 -6.66 -14.88
CA GLU A 89 -5.70 -7.56 -15.91
C GLU A 89 -5.56 -9.05 -15.55
N LEU A 90 -4.51 -9.39 -14.79
CA LEU A 90 -4.20 -10.76 -14.39
C LEU A 90 -4.58 -11.08 -12.94
N HIS A 91 -4.88 -10.05 -12.13
CA HIS A 91 -4.99 -10.21 -10.67
C HIS A 91 -6.22 -9.55 -10.06
N ARG A 92 -7.34 -9.47 -10.80
CA ARG A 92 -8.62 -8.96 -10.28
C ARG A 92 -9.08 -9.77 -9.08
N GLY A 93 -9.44 -9.08 -8.00
CA GLY A 93 -10.00 -9.70 -6.80
C GLY A 93 -9.04 -10.60 -6.04
N SER A 94 -7.73 -10.48 -6.25
CA SER A 94 -6.73 -11.39 -5.68
C SER A 94 -5.94 -10.81 -4.50
N ALA A 95 -5.91 -9.50 -4.34
CA ALA A 95 -5.14 -8.88 -3.26
C ALA A 95 -5.92 -8.81 -1.96
N LEU A 96 -5.28 -9.25 -0.89
CA LEU A 96 -5.75 -9.11 0.48
C LEU A 96 -5.47 -7.72 1.04
N PHE A 97 -4.33 -7.15 0.66
CA PHE A 97 -3.88 -5.86 1.15
C PHE A 97 -3.06 -5.12 0.10
N VAL A 98 -3.28 -3.83 0.00
CA VAL A 98 -2.43 -2.90 -0.75
C VAL A 98 -1.91 -1.84 0.21
N ASN A 99 -0.60 -1.68 0.29
CA ASN A 99 0.06 -0.56 0.93
C ASN A 99 0.61 0.37 -0.15
N ALA A 100 0.09 1.59 -0.23
CA ALA A 100 0.45 2.55 -1.27
C ALA A 100 1.11 3.79 -0.65
N ASP A 101 2.42 3.87 -0.78
CA ASP A 101 3.23 5.05 -0.44
C ASP A 101 3.70 5.70 -1.73
N VAL A 102 2.84 6.51 -2.34
CA VAL A 102 3.04 7.07 -3.69
C VAL A 102 3.36 8.57 -3.67
N GLY A 103 3.48 9.14 -2.47
CA GLY A 103 3.72 10.56 -2.27
C GLY A 103 5.08 11.03 -2.78
N SER A 104 5.10 12.27 -3.22
CA SER A 104 6.27 13.02 -3.66
C SER A 104 6.32 14.37 -2.97
N ALA A 105 7.31 15.19 -3.33
CA ALA A 105 7.40 16.57 -2.85
C ALA A 105 6.21 17.46 -3.34
N ASP A 106 5.61 17.11 -4.48
CA ASP A 106 4.39 17.76 -4.99
C ASP A 106 3.15 17.03 -4.45
N ARG A 107 2.54 17.62 -3.40
CA ARG A 107 1.33 17.06 -2.76
C ARG A 107 0.16 16.95 -3.74
N SER A 108 -0.08 17.95 -4.59
CA SER A 108 -1.18 17.92 -5.54
C SER A 108 -1.01 16.82 -6.59
N ALA A 109 0.20 16.62 -7.09
CA ALA A 109 0.51 15.53 -8.02
C ALA A 109 0.36 14.18 -7.33
N SER A 110 0.76 14.06 -6.05
CA SER A 110 0.64 12.84 -5.26
C SER A 110 -0.82 12.43 -5.04
N VAL A 111 -1.69 13.38 -4.66
CA VAL A 111 -3.13 13.14 -4.51
C VAL A 111 -3.77 12.73 -5.84
N ARG A 112 -3.42 13.41 -6.94
CA ARG A 112 -3.91 13.02 -8.28
C ARG A 112 -3.47 11.61 -8.64
N LEU A 113 -2.21 11.26 -8.42
CA LEU A 113 -1.69 9.92 -8.71
C LEU A 113 -2.45 8.85 -7.91
N ALA A 114 -2.63 9.03 -6.61
CA ALA A 114 -3.36 8.08 -5.77
C ALA A 114 -4.79 7.87 -6.27
N ASN A 115 -5.49 8.95 -6.66
CA ASN A 115 -6.86 8.88 -7.17
C ASN A 115 -6.93 8.29 -8.59
N ASP A 116 -5.94 8.54 -9.45
CA ASP A 116 -5.84 7.90 -10.77
C ASP A 116 -5.66 6.37 -10.66
N LEU A 117 -4.92 5.91 -9.64
CA LEU A 117 -4.67 4.48 -9.40
C LEU A 117 -5.83 3.78 -8.69
N ALA A 118 -6.61 4.51 -7.89
CA ALA A 118 -7.61 3.95 -6.99
C ALA A 118 -8.62 2.99 -7.65
N PRO A 119 -9.18 3.26 -8.85
CA PRO A 119 -10.07 2.33 -9.51
C PRO A 119 -9.43 0.98 -9.82
N ALA A 120 -8.18 0.98 -10.31
CA ALA A 120 -7.44 -0.25 -10.60
C ALA A 120 -7.08 -1.01 -9.31
N LEU A 121 -6.63 -0.31 -8.28
CA LEU A 121 -6.33 -0.91 -6.97
C LEU A 121 -7.58 -1.53 -6.35
N ARG A 122 -8.73 -0.86 -6.42
CA ARG A 122 -10.00 -1.41 -5.97
C ARG A 122 -10.36 -2.71 -6.68
N GLU A 123 -10.12 -2.79 -7.99
CA GLU A 123 -10.41 -4.01 -8.76
C GLU A 123 -9.44 -5.16 -8.47
N ILE A 124 -8.20 -4.85 -8.11
CA ILE A 124 -7.20 -5.85 -7.68
C ILE A 124 -7.54 -6.43 -6.30
N LEU A 125 -8.05 -5.59 -5.37
CA LEU A 125 -8.43 -6.01 -4.04
C LEU A 125 -9.54 -7.08 -4.09
N ALA A 126 -9.45 -8.08 -3.25
CA ALA A 126 -10.56 -9.00 -2.97
C ALA A 126 -11.72 -8.26 -2.28
N PRO A 127 -12.96 -8.75 -2.37
CA PRO A 127 -14.06 -8.19 -1.60
C PRO A 127 -13.71 -8.11 -0.11
N ARG A 128 -13.96 -6.96 0.51
CA ARG A 128 -13.66 -6.66 1.92
C ARG A 128 -12.17 -6.59 2.29
N ALA A 129 -11.26 -6.65 1.32
CA ALA A 129 -9.83 -6.45 1.51
C ALA A 129 -9.47 -4.98 1.78
N TRP A 130 -8.25 -4.71 2.20
CA TRP A 130 -7.81 -3.42 2.72
C TRP A 130 -6.82 -2.70 1.81
N LEU A 131 -6.90 -1.37 1.87
CA LEU A 131 -5.94 -0.45 1.25
C LEU A 131 -5.47 0.55 2.30
N ALA A 132 -4.18 0.73 2.44
CA ALA A 132 -3.58 1.84 3.17
C ALA A 132 -2.84 2.75 2.19
N CYS A 133 -2.96 4.06 2.32
CA CYS A 133 -2.35 5.03 1.41
C CYS A 133 -1.88 6.28 2.16
N ASP A 134 -0.74 6.82 1.74
CA ASP A 134 -0.21 8.09 2.24
C ASP A 134 -0.95 9.32 1.68
N GLN A 135 -1.88 9.11 0.74
CA GLN A 135 -2.70 10.15 0.14
C GLN A 135 -4.20 9.87 0.34
N PRO A 136 -5.04 10.90 0.49
CA PRO A 136 -6.49 10.71 0.52
C PRO A 136 -7.01 10.22 -0.84
N ILE A 137 -7.90 9.24 -0.79
CA ILE A 137 -8.54 8.63 -1.96
C ILE A 137 -10.05 8.84 -1.88
N ASP A 138 -10.63 9.33 -2.97
CA ASP A 138 -12.06 9.37 -3.21
C ASP A 138 -12.39 8.44 -4.39
N CYS A 139 -12.85 7.23 -4.08
CA CYS A 139 -13.15 6.21 -5.08
C CYS A 139 -14.39 5.42 -4.66
N ALA A 140 -15.40 5.40 -5.51
CA ALA A 140 -16.60 4.60 -5.29
C ALA A 140 -16.24 3.13 -5.07
N GLY A 141 -16.79 2.53 -4.01
CA GLY A 141 -16.51 1.14 -3.62
C GLY A 141 -15.29 0.96 -2.70
N LEU A 142 -14.64 2.05 -2.28
CA LEU A 142 -13.71 2.08 -1.16
C LEU A 142 -14.33 2.85 0.00
N GLU A 143 -14.46 2.22 1.14
CA GLU A 143 -14.92 2.82 2.39
C GLU A 143 -13.72 3.34 3.18
N HIS A 144 -13.73 4.62 3.57
CA HIS A 144 -12.71 5.18 4.45
C HIS A 144 -12.96 4.73 5.88
N LEU A 145 -11.98 4.11 6.48
CA LEU A 145 -12.03 3.58 7.85
C LEU A 145 -11.29 4.51 8.82
N ALA A 146 -11.64 4.40 10.10
CA ALA A 146 -10.82 4.99 11.15
C ALA A 146 -9.41 4.35 11.17
N MET A 147 -8.39 5.17 11.44
CA MET A 147 -7.02 4.70 11.53
C MET A 147 -6.86 3.73 12.72
N PRO A 148 -6.28 2.55 12.51
CA PRO A 148 -5.97 1.66 13.62
C PRO A 148 -4.86 2.25 14.51
N GLY A 149 -4.96 2.03 15.80
CA GLY A 149 -3.90 2.39 16.77
C GLY A 149 -3.88 3.84 17.22
N GLY A 150 -4.78 4.70 16.73
CA GLY A 150 -4.91 6.07 17.24
C GLY A 150 -5.06 7.14 16.15
N ASP A 151 -4.89 8.40 16.57
CA ASP A 151 -4.93 9.55 15.67
C ASP A 151 -3.51 9.86 15.16
N PHE A 152 -3.34 9.78 13.86
CA PHE A 152 -2.09 10.12 13.16
C PHE A 152 -2.28 11.33 12.22
N GLY A 153 -3.33 12.12 12.43
CA GLY A 153 -3.70 13.22 11.53
C GLY A 153 -3.89 12.74 10.09
N ASP A 154 -3.58 13.61 9.13
CA ASP A 154 -3.72 13.32 7.69
C ASP A 154 -2.48 12.66 7.07
N SER A 155 -1.66 11.98 7.88
CA SER A 155 -0.39 11.42 7.41
C SER A 155 -0.54 10.09 6.68
N TYR A 156 -1.64 9.39 6.91
CA TYR A 156 -1.99 8.12 6.27
C TYR A 156 -3.50 7.90 6.31
N HIS A 157 -4.02 7.10 5.36
CA HIS A 157 -5.45 6.82 5.21
C HIS A 157 -5.69 5.33 5.06
N PHE A 158 -6.77 4.84 5.65
CA PHE A 158 -7.10 3.42 5.69
C PHE A 158 -8.47 3.17 5.07
N TYR A 159 -8.54 2.20 4.17
CA TYR A 159 -9.75 1.92 3.40
C TYR A 159 -10.06 0.43 3.38
N ARG A 160 -11.30 0.13 3.09
CA ARG A 160 -11.80 -1.23 2.84
C ARG A 160 -12.57 -1.27 1.53
N ARG A 161 -12.30 -2.29 0.70
CA ARG A 161 -13.15 -2.53 -0.47
C ARG A 161 -14.52 -2.97 -0.01
N MET A 162 -15.57 -2.26 -0.48
CA MET A 162 -16.96 -2.69 -0.35
C MET A 162 -17.18 -3.96 -1.20
N GLY A 163 -18.11 -4.81 -0.75
CA GLY A 163 -18.39 -6.08 -1.42
C GLY A 163 -18.95 -5.93 -2.83
#